data_99305586e7e186278d6de992c5817e25
#
_entry.id   99305586e7e186278d6de992c5817e25
#
_cell.length_a   1.000
_cell.length_b   1.000
_cell.length_c   1.000
_cell.angle_alpha   90.00
_cell.angle_beta   90.00
_cell.angle_gamma   90.00
#
_symmetry.space_group_name_H-M   'P 1'
#
loop_
_entity.id
_entity.type
_entity.pdbx_description
1 polymer ?
#
loop_
_entity_poly.entity_id
_entity_poly.type
_entity_poly.pdbx_seq_one_letter_code
_entity_poly.pdbx_strand_id
1 'polypeptide(L)'
;SYFFAGDPRPGIPGMIVSAMMNTNPVMIYSGQELGEPGMDDEGFSGRDGRTTIFDYWSLASLRNWINEGAVDGGKLTAEQRQLREVYAKILNISKSERVITEGVFYDLMYANLSNPYFNSHRQFVFMRKYQNEVLLVVVNFDKAEQTVRIQIPDEAFKALDFGDNKAAVQTDLMTGENCI
;
A
#
# COMPACT_ATOMS: atom_id res chain seq x y z
N SER A 1 10.57 8.16 2.77
CA SER A 1 10.74 7.65 1.38
C SER A 1 11.40 8.67 0.47
N TYR A 2 11.08 9.94 0.58
CA TYR A 2 11.68 11.00 -0.23
C TYR A 2 13.20 11.07 -0.09
N PHE A 3 13.70 11.00 1.13
CA PHE A 3 15.14 11.04 1.43
C PHE A 3 15.94 9.95 0.70
N PHE A 4 15.38 8.73 0.64
CA PHE A 4 16.05 7.60 0.01
C PHE A 4 15.84 7.49 -1.49
N ALA A 5 14.72 7.98 -2.01
CA ALA A 5 14.31 7.76 -3.39
C ALA A 5 14.15 9.06 -4.21
N GLY A 6 14.16 10.23 -3.57
CA GLY A 6 13.85 11.51 -4.21
C GLY A 6 12.40 11.64 -4.70
N ASP A 7 11.55 10.66 -4.33
CA ASP A 7 10.16 10.54 -4.78
C ASP A 7 9.37 9.81 -3.68
N PRO A 8 8.19 10.27 -3.28
CA PRO A 8 7.37 9.60 -2.26
C PRO A 8 6.66 8.33 -2.77
N ARG A 9 6.48 8.17 -4.09
CA ARG A 9 5.72 7.05 -4.69
C ARG A 9 6.28 5.66 -4.39
N PRO A 10 7.61 5.45 -4.29
CA PRO A 10 8.17 4.17 -3.84
C PRO A 10 7.74 3.73 -2.42
N GLY A 11 7.11 4.62 -1.65
CA GLY A 11 6.48 4.27 -0.37
C GLY A 11 5.14 3.53 -0.51
N ILE A 12 4.47 3.63 -1.67
CA ILE A 12 3.15 3.02 -1.91
C ILE A 12 3.17 1.50 -1.74
N PRO A 13 4.09 0.74 -2.36
CA PRO A 13 4.18 -0.70 -2.17
C PRO A 13 4.32 -1.11 -0.70
N GLY A 14 5.18 -0.42 0.05
CA GLY A 14 5.35 -0.64 1.48
C GLY A 14 4.08 -0.35 2.28
N MET A 15 3.32 0.68 1.89
CA MET A 15 2.04 1.01 2.51
C MET A 15 0.99 -0.09 2.26
N ILE A 16 0.92 -0.66 1.06
CA ILE A 16 0.01 -1.77 0.73
C ILE A 16 0.33 -2.97 1.64
N VAL A 17 1.60 -3.37 1.74
CA VAL A 17 2.01 -4.47 2.61
C VAL A 17 1.63 -4.18 4.07
N SER A 18 1.93 -2.99 4.57
CA SER A 18 1.63 -2.60 5.96
C SER A 18 0.13 -2.60 6.26
N ALA A 19 -0.70 -2.19 5.28
CA ALA A 19 -2.14 -2.07 5.46
C ALA A 19 -2.91 -3.39 5.27
N MET A 20 -2.36 -4.36 4.53
CA MET A 20 -3.11 -5.54 4.09
C MET A 20 -2.56 -6.87 4.62
N MET A 21 -1.32 -6.90 5.12
CA MET A 21 -0.67 -8.14 5.53
C MET A 21 -1.23 -8.72 6.83
N ASN A 22 -1.68 -7.88 7.74
CA ASN A 22 -2.21 -8.32 9.04
C ASN A 22 -3.47 -7.54 9.45
N THR A 23 -4.04 -7.86 10.61
CA THR A 23 -5.25 -7.23 11.16
C THR A 23 -4.95 -6.09 12.15
N ASN A 24 -3.68 -5.75 12.33
CA ASN A 24 -3.28 -4.69 13.26
C ASN A 24 -3.62 -3.29 12.73
N PRO A 25 -3.80 -2.32 13.61
CA PRO A 25 -3.96 -0.93 13.20
C PRO A 25 -2.79 -0.44 12.36
N VAL A 26 -3.09 0.35 11.35
CA VAL A 26 -2.11 0.99 10.47
C VAL A 26 -2.01 2.46 10.83
N MET A 27 -0.78 2.94 10.99
CA MET A 27 -0.51 4.34 11.28
C MET A 27 0.17 4.99 10.07
N ILE A 28 -0.36 6.14 9.65
CA ILE A 28 0.28 7.02 8.68
C ILE A 28 1.13 8.02 9.45
N TYR A 29 2.40 8.13 9.10
CA TYR A 29 3.25 9.17 9.66
C TYR A 29 2.88 10.54 9.08
N SER A 30 3.03 11.59 9.90
CA SER A 30 2.61 12.96 9.56
C SER A 30 3.13 13.42 8.19
N GLY A 31 2.21 13.71 7.27
CA GLY A 31 2.52 14.15 5.91
C GLY A 31 2.95 13.06 4.92
N GLN A 32 3.02 11.80 5.34
CA GLN A 32 3.43 10.69 4.46
C GLN A 32 2.55 10.59 3.21
N GLU A 33 1.24 10.74 3.38
CA GLU A 33 0.25 10.70 2.31
C GLU A 33 0.30 11.93 1.38
N LEU A 34 1.00 12.97 1.80
CA LEU A 34 1.23 14.19 1.03
C LEU A 34 2.62 14.23 0.38
N GLY A 35 3.44 13.20 0.64
CA GLY A 35 4.81 13.14 0.16
C GLY A 35 5.74 14.12 0.86
N GLU A 36 5.47 14.47 2.13
CA GLU A 36 6.30 15.37 2.91
C GLU A 36 7.77 14.90 2.94
N PRO A 37 8.73 15.70 2.47
CA PRO A 37 10.12 15.29 2.39
C PRO A 37 10.83 15.23 3.75
N GLY A 38 10.41 16.03 4.73
CA GLY A 38 11.10 16.20 6.01
C GLY A 38 12.46 16.85 5.88
N MET A 39 12.58 17.83 5.01
CA MET A 39 13.82 18.52 4.66
C MET A 39 13.76 19.99 5.12
N ASP A 40 14.88 20.69 4.95
CA ASP A 40 15.07 22.08 5.31
C ASP A 40 14.94 22.33 6.82
N ASP A 41 14.19 23.31 7.26
CA ASP A 41 14.02 23.65 8.67
C ASP A 41 12.93 22.83 9.38
N GLU A 42 12.42 21.82 8.72
CA GLU A 42 11.40 20.92 9.24
C GLU A 42 12.06 19.76 9.99
N GLY A 43 11.63 19.50 11.20
CA GLY A 43 12.15 18.43 12.01
C GLY A 43 13.23 18.82 12.99
N PHE A 44 13.84 17.80 13.63
CA PHE A 44 14.75 18.01 14.77
C PHE A 44 16.16 18.44 14.36
N SER A 45 16.59 18.11 13.18
CA SER A 45 17.97 18.30 12.71
C SER A 45 18.05 18.88 11.29
N GLY A 46 17.00 19.54 10.83
CA GLY A 46 16.98 20.15 9.51
C GLY A 46 16.88 19.11 8.38
N ARG A 47 17.84 19.07 7.47
CA ARG A 47 17.80 18.30 6.23
C ARG A 47 18.11 16.80 6.38
N ASP A 48 17.61 16.15 7.39
CA ASP A 48 17.88 14.74 7.67
C ASP A 48 16.75 13.77 7.27
N GLY A 49 15.71 14.27 6.65
CA GLY A 49 14.57 13.47 6.19
C GLY A 49 13.59 13.08 7.28
N ARG A 50 13.69 13.69 8.47
CA ARG A 50 12.76 13.49 9.58
C ARG A 50 11.86 14.70 9.75
N THR A 51 10.54 14.46 9.79
CA THR A 51 9.55 15.50 10.11
C THR A 51 9.25 15.53 11.59
N THR A 52 8.92 16.71 12.12
CA THR A 52 8.39 16.84 13.48
C THR A 52 6.89 16.55 13.50
N ILE A 53 6.44 15.85 14.54
CA ILE A 53 5.02 15.71 14.86
C ILE A 53 4.52 16.81 15.80
N PHE A 54 5.43 17.61 16.35
CA PHE A 54 5.13 18.67 17.30
C PHE A 54 4.83 19.99 16.61
N ASP A 55 5.56 20.29 15.54
CA ASP A 55 5.48 21.55 14.80
C ASP A 55 4.84 21.32 13.42
N TYR A 56 3.72 20.60 13.38
CA TYR A 56 3.02 20.28 12.14
C TYR A 56 2.68 21.51 11.28
N TRP A 57 2.53 22.67 11.91
CA TRP A 57 2.30 23.94 11.20
C TRP A 57 3.51 24.45 10.42
N SER A 58 4.70 23.94 10.67
CA SER A 58 5.89 24.25 9.88
C SER A 58 5.96 23.46 8.58
N LEU A 59 5.28 22.32 8.49
CA LEU A 59 5.29 21.45 7.32
C LEU A 59 4.52 22.07 6.16
N ALA A 60 5.22 22.38 5.07
CA ALA A 60 4.64 23.05 3.90
C ALA A 60 3.48 22.24 3.29
N SER A 61 3.62 20.93 3.20
CA SER A 61 2.59 20.03 2.67
C SER A 61 1.31 20.05 3.51
N LEU A 62 1.44 20.04 4.84
CA LEU A 62 0.28 20.11 5.75
C LEU A 62 -0.37 21.50 5.71
N ARG A 63 0.38 22.59 5.65
CA ARG A 63 -0.19 23.94 5.46
C ARG A 63 -0.97 24.03 4.15
N ASN A 64 -0.46 23.45 3.08
CA ASN A 64 -1.14 23.40 1.79
C ASN A 64 -2.42 22.56 1.85
N TRP A 65 -2.42 21.48 2.62
CA TRP A 65 -3.62 20.68 2.89
C TRP A 65 -4.64 21.47 3.72
N ILE A 66 -4.21 22.14 4.79
CA ILE A 66 -5.08 22.93 5.67
C ILE A 66 -5.69 24.12 4.93
N ASN A 67 -4.97 24.71 3.96
CA ASN A 67 -5.44 25.79 3.11
C ASN A 67 -6.15 26.89 3.91
N GLU A 68 -5.42 27.50 4.86
CA GLU A 68 -5.92 28.62 5.70
C GLU A 68 -7.18 28.28 6.52
N GLY A 69 -7.39 27.01 6.83
CA GLY A 69 -8.50 26.53 7.65
C GLY A 69 -9.66 25.92 6.85
N ALA A 70 -9.61 25.93 5.51
CA ALA A 70 -10.63 25.27 4.68
C ALA A 70 -10.54 23.73 4.75
N VAL A 71 -9.35 23.18 5.03
CA VAL A 71 -9.07 21.73 5.17
C VAL A 71 -9.51 20.93 3.93
N ASP A 72 -9.32 21.51 2.77
CA ASP A 72 -9.78 20.98 1.48
C ASP A 72 -8.65 20.57 0.52
N GLY A 73 -7.40 20.78 0.92
CA GLY A 73 -6.24 20.52 0.07
C GLY A 73 -6.10 21.49 -1.11
N GLY A 74 -6.74 22.67 -1.04
CA GLY A 74 -6.80 23.61 -2.16
C GLY A 74 -5.45 24.09 -2.67
N LYS A 75 -4.41 24.08 -1.81
CA LYS A 75 -3.04 24.48 -2.16
C LYS A 75 -2.09 23.31 -2.45
N LEU A 76 -2.58 22.05 -2.44
CA LEU A 76 -1.77 20.90 -2.82
C LEU A 76 -1.42 20.92 -4.31
N THR A 77 -0.25 20.42 -4.66
CA THR A 77 0.09 20.13 -6.07
C THR A 77 -0.75 18.97 -6.60
N ALA A 78 -0.76 18.78 -7.92
CA ALA A 78 -1.47 17.66 -8.55
C ALA A 78 -0.89 16.31 -8.06
N GLU A 79 0.43 16.21 -7.96
CA GLU A 79 1.13 15.00 -7.49
C GLU A 79 0.80 14.69 -6.03
N GLN A 80 0.73 15.70 -5.16
CA GLN A 80 0.34 15.53 -3.76
C GLN A 80 -1.10 15.04 -3.62
N ARG A 81 -2.02 15.60 -4.40
CA ARG A 81 -3.42 15.13 -4.44
C ARG A 81 -3.51 13.68 -4.88
N GLN A 82 -2.84 13.34 -5.99
CA GLN A 82 -2.83 11.98 -6.53
C GLN A 82 -2.25 10.97 -5.51
N LEU A 83 -1.14 11.32 -4.87
CA LEU A 83 -0.55 10.45 -3.83
C LEU A 83 -1.53 10.22 -2.68
N ARG A 84 -2.15 11.30 -2.18
CA ARG A 84 -3.13 11.22 -1.10
C ARG A 84 -4.35 10.38 -1.48
N GLU A 85 -4.83 10.48 -2.72
CA GLU A 85 -5.93 9.66 -3.22
C GLU A 85 -5.57 8.17 -3.22
N VAL A 86 -4.34 7.82 -3.63
CA VAL A 86 -3.85 6.43 -3.56
C VAL A 86 -3.79 5.93 -2.12
N TYR A 87 -3.25 6.73 -1.19
CA TYR A 87 -3.23 6.38 0.23
C TYR A 87 -4.65 6.21 0.80
N ALA A 88 -5.55 7.13 0.49
CA ALA A 88 -6.95 7.06 0.91
C ALA A 88 -7.61 5.77 0.38
N LYS A 89 -7.36 5.39 -0.86
CA LYS A 89 -7.88 4.16 -1.45
C LYS A 89 -7.35 2.92 -0.73
N ILE A 90 -6.04 2.82 -0.51
CA ILE A 90 -5.41 1.71 0.22
C ILE A 90 -6.03 1.57 1.62
N LEU A 91 -6.16 2.68 2.35
CA LEU A 91 -6.73 2.67 3.70
C LEU A 91 -8.21 2.33 3.73
N ASN A 92 -8.99 2.80 2.74
CA ASN A 92 -10.40 2.45 2.62
C ASN A 92 -10.57 0.96 2.31
N ILE A 93 -9.81 0.38 1.38
CA ILE A 93 -9.79 -1.06 1.13
C ILE A 93 -9.43 -1.82 2.42
N SER A 94 -8.33 -1.43 3.08
CA SER A 94 -7.90 -2.07 4.32
C SER A 94 -8.96 -2.04 5.43
N LYS A 95 -9.78 -0.99 5.49
CA LYS A 95 -10.84 -0.83 6.48
C LYS A 95 -12.12 -1.57 6.09
N SER A 96 -12.51 -1.56 4.81
CA SER A 96 -13.79 -2.08 4.36
C SER A 96 -13.80 -3.59 4.11
N GLU A 97 -12.66 -4.14 3.69
CA GLU A 97 -12.58 -5.54 3.30
C GLU A 97 -12.42 -6.46 4.52
N ARG A 98 -13.44 -7.27 4.80
CA ARG A 98 -13.40 -8.23 5.92
C ARG A 98 -12.29 -9.26 5.76
N VAL A 99 -11.94 -9.60 4.55
CA VAL A 99 -10.80 -10.48 4.25
C VAL A 99 -9.48 -9.93 4.79
N ILE A 100 -9.35 -8.61 4.94
CA ILE A 100 -8.18 -7.96 5.55
C ILE A 100 -8.36 -7.85 7.07
N THR A 101 -9.51 -7.36 7.53
CA THR A 101 -9.73 -7.07 8.96
C THR A 101 -9.94 -8.31 9.83
N GLU A 102 -10.46 -9.40 9.26
CA GLU A 102 -10.82 -10.61 9.98
C GLU A 102 -10.20 -11.90 9.39
N GLY A 103 -9.64 -11.80 8.17
CA GLY A 103 -9.16 -12.95 7.42
C GLY A 103 -7.81 -13.51 7.92
N VAL A 104 -7.54 -14.74 7.52
CA VAL A 104 -6.24 -15.39 7.75
C VAL A 104 -5.25 -15.02 6.65
N PHE A 105 -3.99 -14.96 7.02
CA PHE A 105 -2.87 -14.69 6.12
C PHE A 105 -2.29 -16.00 5.59
N TYR A 106 -1.89 -16.00 4.31
CA TYR A 106 -1.14 -17.09 3.70
C TYR A 106 0.00 -16.52 2.85
N ASP A 107 1.22 -16.91 3.19
CA ASP A 107 2.41 -16.52 2.44
C ASP A 107 2.50 -17.29 1.12
N LEU A 108 2.71 -16.59 0.01
CA LEU A 108 2.97 -17.20 -1.29
C LEU A 108 4.42 -16.99 -1.76
N MET A 109 5.25 -16.29 -0.99
CA MET A 109 6.64 -16.05 -1.38
C MET A 109 7.42 -17.34 -1.56
N TYR A 110 7.25 -18.31 -0.65
CA TYR A 110 7.98 -19.57 -0.71
C TYR A 110 7.76 -20.35 -2.02
N ALA A 111 6.53 -20.27 -2.58
CA ALA A 111 6.17 -20.94 -3.82
C ALA A 111 6.70 -20.20 -5.07
N ASN A 112 7.10 -18.94 -4.90
CA ASN A 112 7.53 -18.07 -5.99
C ASN A 112 9.02 -17.70 -5.96
N LEU A 113 9.81 -18.19 -4.99
CA LEU A 113 11.25 -17.92 -4.91
C LEU A 113 12.03 -18.34 -6.15
N SER A 114 11.65 -19.47 -6.78
CA SER A 114 12.29 -20.00 -7.98
C SER A 114 11.42 -19.84 -9.24
N ASN A 115 10.37 -19.04 -9.17
CA ASN A 115 9.48 -18.79 -10.29
C ASN A 115 10.16 -17.83 -11.30
N PRO A 116 10.41 -18.25 -12.55
CA PRO A 116 11.12 -17.41 -13.53
C PRO A 116 10.32 -16.17 -13.99
N TYR A 117 9.03 -16.11 -13.70
CA TYR A 117 8.13 -15.00 -14.03
C TYR A 117 7.84 -14.10 -12.83
N PHE A 118 8.59 -14.27 -11.73
CA PHE A 118 8.43 -13.51 -10.49
C PHE A 118 9.80 -13.18 -9.89
N ASN A 119 10.06 -11.90 -9.65
CA ASN A 119 11.30 -11.46 -9.04
C ASN A 119 11.11 -11.28 -7.52
N SER A 120 11.45 -12.31 -6.74
CA SER A 120 11.31 -12.33 -5.29
C SER A 120 12.12 -11.25 -4.54
N HIS A 121 13.09 -10.59 -5.19
CA HIS A 121 13.83 -9.45 -4.63
C HIS A 121 13.15 -8.09 -4.83
N ARG A 122 12.16 -8.04 -5.72
CA ARG A 122 11.46 -6.82 -6.11
C ARG A 122 9.95 -6.91 -5.97
N GLN A 123 9.43 -8.11 -5.82
CA GLN A 123 8.00 -8.35 -5.77
C GLN A 123 7.65 -9.12 -4.51
N PHE A 124 6.47 -8.86 -3.99
CA PHE A 124 5.95 -9.53 -2.80
C PHE A 124 4.53 -9.99 -3.07
N VAL A 125 4.20 -11.21 -2.65
CA VAL A 125 2.88 -11.80 -2.91
C VAL A 125 2.39 -12.59 -1.71
N PHE A 126 1.13 -12.40 -1.36
CA PHE A 126 0.45 -13.14 -0.30
C PHE A 126 -1.05 -13.21 -0.56
N MET A 127 -1.73 -14.05 0.17
CA MET A 127 -3.19 -14.17 0.17
C MET A 127 -3.77 -13.88 1.55
N ARG A 128 -5.00 -13.41 1.53
CA ARG A 128 -5.87 -13.32 2.70
C ARG A 128 -7.16 -14.05 2.41
N LYS A 129 -7.75 -14.70 3.39
CA LYS A 129 -9.04 -15.38 3.25
C LYS A 129 -9.93 -15.14 4.45
N TYR A 130 -11.19 -14.83 4.17
CA TYR A 130 -12.27 -14.76 5.15
C TYR A 130 -13.53 -15.39 4.55
N GLN A 131 -14.03 -16.47 5.16
CA GLN A 131 -15.16 -17.23 4.65
C GLN A 131 -14.99 -17.62 3.16
N ASN A 132 -15.83 -17.09 2.26
CA ASN A 132 -15.77 -17.34 0.81
C ASN A 132 -14.99 -16.25 0.04
N GLU A 133 -14.50 -15.23 0.73
CA GLU A 133 -13.75 -14.15 0.12
C GLU A 133 -12.25 -14.44 0.17
N VAL A 134 -11.59 -14.18 -0.95
CA VAL A 134 -10.14 -14.34 -1.08
C VAL A 134 -9.58 -13.08 -1.69
N LEU A 135 -8.52 -12.56 -1.09
CA LEU A 135 -7.75 -11.45 -1.63
C LEU A 135 -6.34 -11.95 -1.96
N LEU A 136 -5.95 -11.81 -3.22
CA LEU A 136 -4.56 -11.94 -3.66
C LEU A 136 -3.93 -10.55 -3.69
N VAL A 137 -2.85 -10.37 -2.94
CA VAL A 137 -2.08 -9.12 -2.92
C VAL A 137 -0.76 -9.36 -3.62
N VAL A 138 -0.53 -8.62 -4.70
CA VAL A 138 0.73 -8.62 -5.47
C VAL A 138 1.30 -7.22 -5.44
N VAL A 139 2.53 -7.09 -4.95
CA VAL A 139 3.17 -5.80 -4.75
C VAL A 139 4.48 -5.75 -5.54
N ASN A 140 4.66 -4.70 -6.32
CA ASN A 140 5.88 -4.46 -7.09
C ASN A 140 6.67 -3.28 -6.49
N PHE A 141 7.88 -3.56 -6.00
CA PHE A 141 8.82 -2.55 -5.49
C PHE A 141 9.77 -2.04 -6.58
N ASP A 142 9.65 -2.54 -7.81
CA ASP A 142 10.42 -2.00 -8.93
C ASP A 142 9.83 -0.66 -9.40
N LYS A 143 10.65 0.17 -10.02
CA LYS A 143 10.20 1.44 -10.63
C LYS A 143 9.44 1.22 -11.93
N ALA A 144 9.71 0.11 -12.62
CA ALA A 144 9.07 -0.24 -13.87
C ALA A 144 7.84 -1.14 -13.63
N GLU A 145 6.83 -0.98 -14.46
CA GLU A 145 5.73 -1.91 -14.56
C GLU A 145 6.23 -3.30 -14.95
N GLN A 146 5.68 -4.34 -14.31
CA GLN A 146 6.08 -5.72 -14.53
C GLN A 146 4.86 -6.61 -14.73
N THR A 147 4.93 -7.46 -15.75
CA THR A 147 3.98 -8.56 -15.91
C THR A 147 4.50 -9.77 -15.16
N VAL A 148 3.71 -10.28 -14.23
CA VAL A 148 4.10 -11.41 -13.39
C VAL A 148 3.13 -12.58 -13.53
N ARG A 149 3.63 -13.78 -13.28
CA ARG A 149 2.79 -14.99 -13.12
C ARG A 149 3.02 -15.51 -11.72
N ILE A 150 1.94 -15.60 -10.95
CA ILE A 150 1.98 -16.07 -9.57
C ILE A 150 1.68 -17.57 -9.54
N GLN A 151 2.56 -18.32 -8.91
CA GLN A 151 2.33 -19.72 -8.61
C GLN A 151 1.57 -19.83 -7.27
N ILE A 152 0.38 -20.41 -7.31
CA ILE A 152 -0.42 -20.74 -6.13
C ILE A 152 -0.43 -22.26 -6.00
N PRO A 153 0.26 -22.83 -5.01
CA PRO A 153 0.38 -24.27 -4.86
C PRO A 153 -0.92 -24.90 -4.30
N ASP A 154 -1.09 -26.19 -4.52
CA ASP A 154 -2.27 -26.94 -4.04
C ASP A 154 -2.43 -26.87 -2.52
N GLU A 155 -1.33 -26.77 -1.78
CA GLU A 155 -1.33 -26.58 -0.32
C GLU A 155 -2.03 -25.28 0.09
N ALA A 156 -1.91 -24.21 -0.71
CA ALA A 156 -2.59 -22.95 -0.45
C ALA A 156 -4.11 -23.12 -0.57
N PHE A 157 -4.58 -23.83 -1.59
CA PHE A 157 -6.00 -24.10 -1.78
C PHE A 157 -6.57 -24.96 -0.63
N LYS A 158 -5.80 -25.94 -0.15
CA LYS A 158 -6.19 -26.78 0.99
C LYS A 158 -6.18 -25.99 2.30
N ALA A 159 -5.11 -25.23 2.55
CA ALA A 159 -4.95 -24.46 3.80
C ALA A 159 -6.00 -23.36 3.95
N LEU A 160 -6.44 -22.80 2.83
CA LEU A 160 -7.44 -21.73 2.81
C LEU A 160 -8.88 -22.26 2.57
N ASP A 161 -9.06 -23.57 2.47
CA ASP A 161 -10.37 -24.23 2.24
C ASP A 161 -11.18 -23.57 1.11
N PHE A 162 -10.63 -23.61 -0.11
CA PHE A 162 -11.28 -23.02 -1.28
C PHE A 162 -12.51 -23.81 -1.77
N GLY A 163 -12.71 -25.05 -1.28
CA GLY A 163 -13.71 -25.96 -1.79
C GLY A 163 -13.46 -26.34 -3.26
N ASP A 164 -14.50 -26.82 -3.93
CA ASP A 164 -14.42 -27.20 -5.36
C ASP A 164 -14.60 -26.03 -6.33
N ASN A 165 -14.85 -24.82 -5.85
CA ASN A 165 -15.07 -23.62 -6.67
C ASN A 165 -13.76 -23.04 -7.21
N LYS A 166 -13.36 -23.48 -8.40
CA LYS A 166 -12.17 -22.96 -9.10
C LYS A 166 -12.43 -21.75 -10.00
N ALA A 167 -13.67 -21.32 -10.14
CA ALA A 167 -14.03 -20.16 -10.96
C ALA A 167 -14.56 -19.03 -10.07
N ALA A 168 -13.77 -17.98 -9.89
CA ALA A 168 -14.16 -16.78 -9.19
C ALA A 168 -14.15 -15.59 -10.14
N VAL A 169 -15.15 -14.73 -10.05
CA VAL A 169 -15.07 -13.39 -10.62
C VAL A 169 -14.00 -12.64 -9.82
N GLN A 170 -12.98 -12.16 -10.52
CA GLN A 170 -11.90 -11.40 -9.90
C GLN A 170 -12.12 -9.91 -10.19
N THR A 171 -11.97 -9.09 -9.17
CA THR A 171 -12.02 -7.64 -9.31
C THR A 171 -10.74 -7.06 -8.74
N ASP A 172 -10.07 -6.22 -9.50
CA ASP A 172 -8.96 -5.42 -9.00
C ASP A 172 -9.51 -4.32 -8.09
N LEU A 173 -9.24 -4.41 -6.79
CA LEU A 173 -9.71 -3.43 -5.81
C LEU A 173 -9.06 -2.05 -5.99
N MET A 174 -7.90 -1.97 -6.65
CA MET A 174 -7.22 -0.70 -6.91
C MET A 174 -7.78 0.03 -8.12
N THR A 175 -8.29 -0.65 -9.14
CA THR A 175 -8.87 -0.03 -10.33
C THR A 175 -10.40 -0.12 -10.34
N GLY A 176 -10.97 -1.14 -9.71
CA GLY A 176 -12.39 -1.50 -9.78
C GLY A 176 -12.74 -2.28 -11.05
N GLU A 177 -11.75 -2.68 -11.84
CA GLU A 177 -11.96 -3.45 -13.06
C GLU A 177 -12.09 -4.94 -12.77
N ASN A 178 -12.94 -5.61 -13.55
CA ASN A 178 -13.02 -7.06 -13.48
C ASN A 178 -11.85 -7.67 -14.24
N CYS A 179 -11.13 -8.55 -13.55
CA CYS A 179 -10.08 -9.37 -14.15
C CYS A 179 -10.72 -10.64 -14.73
N ILE A 180 -10.38 -10.98 -15.96
CA ILE A 180 -10.87 -12.18 -16.65
C ILE A 180 -9.81 -13.31 -16.55
#